data_a8defa619ec8aae38f1e3014ee3de35e
#
_entry.id   a8defa619ec8aae38f1e3014ee3de35e
#
_cell.length_a   1.000
_cell.length_b   1.000
_cell.length_c   1.000
_cell.angle_alpha   90.00
_cell.angle_beta   90.00
_cell.angle_gamma   90.00
#
_symmetry.space_group_name_H-M   'P 1'
#
loop_
_entity.id
_entity.type
_entity.pdbx_description
1 polymer ?
#
loop_
_entity_poly.entity_id
_entity_poly.type
_entity_poly.pdbx_seq_one_letter_code
_entity_poly.pdbx_strand_id
1 'polypeptide(L)'
;MSAIRSARLLASALVVLLLAGCNPFSDARPMMDEYVERVGRVLDAEPVFSEIPAAQTMPRRRNRVLPMPELELGMLDFLSLYGCELQYVVGEKNSVMGKVMQPLNRLRYEVRFIRTAGDCLETVEDEELQGVLKQAISSKRETLPIAIWNATWGVEEAETLFTFAKGEYPVEVNDLLSDLARDAGRLNKTVAALLEQNLDVDLGFWGEVHQRWQAEYRAGQLINSARLVAVRLGDATRVMRQRLDDRPLCLNGKPNNQSDIVQGMFFSVYIGKVQPYLADLRRARTDLIEPLSELAAMQADVMPEHFQAWYQSALALKGRESVWANLNAAVESHTKGWQALLEQCGLRPGA
;
A
#
# COMPACT_ATOMS: atom_id res chain seq x y z
N MET A 1 -62.18 10.40 -0.22
CA MET A 1 -61.32 10.48 -1.43
C MET A 1 -59.86 10.88 -1.13
N SER A 2 -59.58 11.59 -0.07
CA SER A 2 -58.20 12.01 0.32
C SER A 2 -57.31 10.83 0.76
N ALA A 3 -57.80 9.90 1.59
CA ALA A 3 -57.00 8.76 2.12
C ALA A 3 -56.53 7.78 1.04
N ILE A 4 -57.31 7.57 -0.02
CA ILE A 4 -56.91 6.68 -1.13
C ILE A 4 -55.83 7.31 -2.01
N ARG A 5 -55.80 8.63 -2.15
CA ARG A 5 -54.73 9.36 -2.86
C ARG A 5 -53.43 9.30 -2.10
N SER A 6 -53.48 9.48 -0.76
CA SER A 6 -52.30 9.40 0.10
C SER A 6 -51.69 7.98 0.14
N ALA A 7 -52.53 6.92 0.15
CA ALA A 7 -52.08 5.53 0.10
C ALA A 7 -51.42 5.18 -1.25
N ARG A 8 -51.93 5.72 -2.36
CA ARG A 8 -51.34 5.50 -3.69
C ARG A 8 -49.99 6.25 -3.84
N LEU A 9 -49.87 7.46 -3.30
CA LEU A 9 -48.61 8.20 -3.29
C LEU A 9 -47.55 7.52 -2.43
N LEU A 10 -47.91 6.99 -1.26
CA LEU A 10 -47.01 6.21 -0.40
C LEU A 10 -46.58 4.88 -1.06
N ALA A 11 -47.49 4.18 -1.72
CA ALA A 11 -47.19 2.96 -2.46
C ALA A 11 -46.26 3.25 -3.67
N SER A 12 -46.48 4.35 -4.39
CA SER A 12 -45.63 4.75 -5.51
C SER A 12 -44.23 5.18 -5.03
N ALA A 13 -44.13 5.90 -3.90
CA ALA A 13 -42.87 6.28 -3.31
C ALA A 13 -42.08 5.06 -2.79
N LEU A 14 -42.76 4.06 -2.22
CA LEU A 14 -42.16 2.80 -1.78
C LEU A 14 -41.64 1.98 -2.96
N VAL A 15 -42.36 1.94 -4.09
CA VAL A 15 -41.94 1.25 -5.32
C VAL A 15 -40.74 1.96 -5.95
N VAL A 16 -40.65 3.28 -5.92
CA VAL A 16 -39.52 4.05 -6.42
C VAL A 16 -38.28 3.83 -5.52
N LEU A 17 -38.45 3.73 -4.21
CA LEU A 17 -37.39 3.38 -3.26
C LEU A 17 -36.88 1.95 -3.44
N LEU A 18 -37.75 1.01 -3.82
CA LEU A 18 -37.35 -0.38 -4.11
C LEU A 18 -36.68 -0.54 -5.48
N LEU A 19 -36.89 0.43 -6.41
CA LEU A 19 -36.23 0.48 -7.71
C LEU A 19 -34.87 1.23 -7.67
N ALA A 20 -34.49 1.83 -6.56
CA ALA A 20 -33.12 2.23 -6.30
C ALA A 20 -32.26 0.95 -6.08
N GLY A 21 -32.31 0.08 -7.09
CA GLY A 21 -31.58 -1.18 -7.10
C GLY A 21 -30.10 -0.92 -6.89
N CYS A 22 -29.47 -1.71 -6.03
CA CYS A 22 -28.04 -1.72 -5.84
C CYS A 22 -27.36 -1.74 -7.21
N ASN A 23 -26.64 -0.67 -7.55
CA ASN A 23 -25.78 -0.67 -8.74
C ASN A 23 -24.57 -1.56 -8.42
N PRO A 24 -24.43 -2.76 -9.00
CA PRO A 24 -23.35 -3.67 -8.69
C PRO A 24 -21.98 -3.09 -9.09
N PHE A 25 -21.95 -1.98 -9.85
CA PHE A 25 -20.72 -1.32 -10.29
C PHE A 25 -20.29 -0.15 -9.38
N SER A 26 -20.98 0.08 -8.26
CA SER A 26 -20.60 1.11 -7.29
C SER A 26 -19.41 0.70 -6.41
N ASP A 27 -19.24 -0.61 -6.16
CA ASP A 27 -18.21 -1.17 -5.31
C ASP A 27 -17.41 -2.24 -6.05
N ALA A 28 -16.14 -2.40 -5.69
CA ALA A 28 -15.21 -3.26 -6.41
C ALA A 28 -15.62 -4.74 -6.40
N ARG A 29 -16.04 -5.26 -5.24
CA ARG A 29 -16.39 -6.68 -5.11
C ARG A 29 -17.67 -7.02 -5.90
N PRO A 30 -18.82 -6.35 -5.70
CA PRO A 30 -20.01 -6.59 -6.51
C PRO A 30 -19.75 -6.39 -8.01
N MET A 31 -18.95 -5.40 -8.39
CA MET A 31 -18.59 -5.15 -9.79
C MET A 31 -17.84 -6.34 -10.41
N MET A 32 -16.84 -6.86 -9.69
CA MET A 32 -16.05 -7.97 -10.19
C MET A 32 -16.82 -9.29 -10.19
N ASP A 33 -17.68 -9.50 -9.21
CA ASP A 33 -18.56 -10.67 -9.15
C ASP A 33 -19.59 -10.65 -10.30
N GLU A 34 -20.31 -9.53 -10.51
CA GLU A 34 -21.21 -9.33 -11.64
C GLU A 34 -20.50 -9.48 -12.99
N TYR A 35 -19.25 -9.04 -13.09
CA TYR A 35 -18.46 -9.22 -14.31
C TYR A 35 -18.27 -10.71 -14.63
N VAL A 36 -17.87 -11.52 -13.65
CA VAL A 36 -17.70 -12.98 -13.83
C VAL A 36 -19.01 -13.65 -14.23
N GLU A 37 -20.12 -13.30 -13.56
CA GLU A 37 -21.47 -13.81 -13.90
C GLU A 37 -21.87 -13.47 -15.34
N ARG A 38 -21.61 -12.24 -15.78
CA ARG A 38 -21.91 -11.81 -17.16
C ARG A 38 -21.07 -12.57 -18.19
N VAL A 39 -19.77 -12.77 -17.90
CA VAL A 39 -18.92 -13.60 -18.75
C VAL A 39 -19.50 -15.03 -18.89
N GLY A 40 -19.90 -15.63 -17.77
CA GLY A 40 -20.57 -16.94 -17.76
C GLY A 40 -21.85 -16.95 -18.61
N ARG A 41 -22.71 -15.98 -18.38
CA ARG A 41 -24.02 -15.87 -19.06
C ARG A 41 -23.89 -15.71 -20.58
N VAL A 42 -23.00 -14.83 -21.07
CA VAL A 42 -22.84 -14.61 -22.52
C VAL A 42 -22.09 -15.74 -23.21
N LEU A 43 -21.30 -16.51 -22.48
CA LEU A 43 -20.58 -17.67 -23.01
C LEU A 43 -21.34 -18.99 -22.83
N ASP A 44 -22.52 -18.96 -22.21
CA ASP A 44 -23.33 -20.14 -21.90
C ASP A 44 -22.51 -21.20 -21.14
N ALA A 45 -21.82 -20.74 -20.08
CA ALA A 45 -20.99 -21.53 -19.19
C ALA A 45 -21.20 -21.09 -17.74
N GLU A 46 -21.22 -22.06 -16.82
CA GLU A 46 -21.45 -21.76 -15.40
C GLU A 46 -20.15 -21.26 -14.75
N PRO A 47 -20.14 -20.06 -14.18
CA PRO A 47 -18.94 -19.55 -13.52
C PRO A 47 -18.76 -20.19 -12.15
N VAL A 48 -17.50 -20.53 -11.80
CA VAL A 48 -17.11 -20.98 -10.48
C VAL A 48 -16.29 -19.89 -9.81
N PHE A 49 -16.78 -19.38 -8.69
CA PHE A 49 -16.11 -18.37 -7.90
C PHE A 49 -15.06 -19.01 -6.98
N SER A 50 -13.80 -18.68 -7.20
CA SER A 50 -12.71 -19.10 -6.34
C SER A 50 -12.71 -18.31 -5.04
N GLU A 51 -12.32 -18.98 -3.95
CA GLU A 51 -12.06 -18.31 -2.69
C GLU A 51 -10.88 -17.35 -2.83
N ILE A 52 -11.03 -16.14 -2.28
CA ILE A 52 -9.94 -15.15 -2.26
C ILE A 52 -9.02 -15.52 -1.10
N PRO A 53 -7.75 -15.93 -1.36
CA PRO A 53 -6.84 -16.35 -0.29
C PRO A 53 -6.70 -15.28 0.78
N ALA A 54 -6.52 -15.66 2.05
CA ALA A 54 -6.29 -14.69 3.12
C ALA A 54 -5.01 -13.87 2.87
N ALA A 55 -5.05 -12.55 3.09
CA ALA A 55 -3.85 -11.72 3.00
C ALA A 55 -2.95 -11.97 4.21
N GLN A 56 -1.65 -11.96 3.99
CA GLN A 56 -0.69 -11.89 5.08
C GLN A 56 -0.77 -10.49 5.71
N THR A 57 -1.18 -10.44 6.98
CA THR A 57 -1.23 -9.17 7.72
C THR A 57 0.17 -8.68 8.06
N MET A 58 0.34 -7.36 8.14
CA MET A 58 1.59 -6.77 8.63
C MET A 58 1.93 -7.35 10.01
N PRO A 59 3.18 -7.73 10.28
CA PRO A 59 3.60 -8.21 11.59
C PRO A 59 3.26 -7.19 12.68
N ARG A 60 2.87 -7.64 13.86
CA ARG A 60 2.58 -6.76 14.99
C ARG A 60 3.79 -5.89 15.33
N ARG A 61 3.54 -4.69 15.85
CA ARG A 61 4.58 -3.71 16.21
C ARG A 61 5.76 -4.32 16.98
N ARG A 62 5.50 -5.17 17.97
CA ARG A 62 6.54 -5.84 18.77
C ARG A 62 7.54 -6.70 17.95
N ASN A 63 7.12 -7.16 16.76
CA ASN A 63 7.95 -7.96 15.84
C ASN A 63 8.60 -7.10 14.75
N ARG A 64 8.36 -5.79 14.74
CA ARG A 64 8.88 -4.81 13.79
C ARG A 64 9.83 -3.82 14.45
N VAL A 65 9.61 -3.50 15.73
CA VAL A 65 10.48 -2.59 16.48
C VAL A 65 11.79 -3.28 16.80
N LEU A 66 12.88 -2.62 16.43
CA LEU A 66 14.24 -3.06 16.72
C LEU A 66 14.74 -2.43 18.02
N PRO A 67 15.46 -3.18 18.86
CA PRO A 67 16.07 -2.61 20.06
C PRO A 67 17.11 -1.57 19.67
N MET A 68 17.07 -0.41 20.32
CA MET A 68 18.08 0.64 20.17
C MET A 68 19.17 0.42 21.21
N PRO A 69 20.44 0.28 20.81
CA PRO A 69 21.55 0.25 21.76
C PRO A 69 21.55 1.51 22.64
N GLU A 70 21.81 1.32 23.91
CA GLU A 70 21.97 2.43 24.83
C GLU A 70 23.43 2.88 24.81
N LEU A 71 23.63 4.18 24.69
CA LEU A 71 24.94 4.81 24.89
C LEU A 71 24.97 5.34 26.33
N GLU A 72 25.86 4.76 27.14
CA GLU A 72 26.12 5.24 28.50
C GLU A 72 27.29 6.22 28.43
N LEU A 73 27.02 7.51 28.64
CA LEU A 73 28.01 8.50 28.94
C LEU A 73 28.22 8.54 30.46
N GLY A 74 29.43 8.47 30.90
CA GLY A 74 29.77 8.59 32.31
C GLY A 74 29.33 9.94 32.88
N MET A 75 29.06 10.01 34.19
CA MET A 75 28.64 11.28 34.82
C MET A 75 29.75 12.34 34.72
N LEU A 76 31.00 11.96 34.77
CA LEU A 76 32.15 12.88 34.63
C LEU A 76 32.23 13.42 33.20
N ASP A 77 32.02 12.56 32.18
CA ASP A 77 31.99 12.96 30.78
C ASP A 77 30.84 13.93 30.51
N PHE A 78 29.66 13.67 31.11
CA PHE A 78 28.51 14.56 31.02
C PHE A 78 28.80 15.96 31.62
N LEU A 79 29.47 16.03 32.79
CA LEU A 79 29.84 17.29 33.41
C LEU A 79 30.93 18.04 32.60
N SER A 80 31.80 17.32 31.92
CA SER A 80 32.86 17.89 31.07
C SER A 80 32.30 18.50 29.78
N LEU A 81 31.03 18.22 29.41
CA LEU A 81 30.32 18.87 28.30
C LEU A 81 29.83 20.30 28.62
N TYR A 82 30.19 20.87 29.75
CA TYR A 82 29.81 22.22 30.15
C TYR A 82 30.22 23.26 29.09
N GLY A 83 29.23 24.06 28.65
CA GLY A 83 29.42 25.06 27.57
C GLY A 83 29.14 24.55 26.17
N CYS A 84 28.85 23.26 26.01
CA CYS A 84 28.52 22.65 24.74
C CYS A 84 27.00 22.34 24.68
N GLU A 85 26.33 22.58 23.55
CA GLU A 85 24.90 22.30 23.37
C GLU A 85 24.56 20.80 23.59
N LEU A 86 25.51 19.90 23.35
CA LEU A 86 25.34 18.48 23.59
C LEU A 86 24.92 18.15 25.04
N GLN A 87 25.35 18.94 26.01
CA GLN A 87 24.94 18.75 27.41
C GLN A 87 23.41 18.80 27.56
N TYR A 88 22.74 19.75 26.90
CA TYR A 88 21.27 19.84 26.90
C TYR A 88 20.62 18.65 26.21
N VAL A 89 21.15 18.24 25.06
CA VAL A 89 20.62 17.08 24.30
C VAL A 89 20.68 15.80 25.13
N VAL A 90 21.81 15.55 25.79
CA VAL A 90 21.98 14.38 26.68
C VAL A 90 21.07 14.50 27.90
N GLY A 91 20.96 15.71 28.48
CA GLY A 91 20.08 15.97 29.61
C GLY A 91 18.61 15.69 29.31
N GLU A 92 18.12 16.09 28.12
CA GLU A 92 16.75 15.77 27.65
C GLU A 92 16.51 14.25 27.60
N LYS A 93 17.47 13.47 27.08
CA LYS A 93 17.34 12.00 26.99
C LYS A 93 17.32 11.34 28.38
N ASN A 94 18.05 11.87 29.32
CA ASN A 94 18.14 11.32 30.69
C ASN A 94 16.94 11.72 31.58
N SER A 95 16.10 12.63 31.10
CA SER A 95 14.84 12.98 31.77
C SER A 95 13.83 11.82 31.81
N VAL A 96 12.83 11.89 32.69
CA VAL A 96 11.75 10.89 32.76
C VAL A 96 11.05 10.73 31.40
N MET A 97 10.78 11.83 30.70
CA MET A 97 10.16 11.82 29.37
C MET A 97 11.12 11.27 28.29
N GLY A 98 12.40 11.57 28.40
CA GLY A 98 13.43 11.07 27.47
C GLY A 98 13.62 9.55 27.50
N LYS A 99 13.34 8.90 28.61
CA LYS A 99 13.42 7.44 28.75
C LYS A 99 12.32 6.68 27.98
N VAL A 100 11.19 7.35 27.70
CA VAL A 100 10.01 6.77 27.00
C VAL A 100 9.73 7.45 25.68
N MET A 101 10.78 7.88 24.96
CA MET A 101 10.64 8.55 23.67
C MET A 101 9.92 7.68 22.64
N GLN A 102 8.92 8.26 21.97
CA GLN A 102 8.33 7.66 20.77
C GLN A 102 9.38 7.55 19.65
N PRO A 103 9.22 6.59 18.72
CA PRO A 103 10.23 6.33 17.68
C PRO A 103 10.69 7.56 16.89
N LEU A 104 9.77 8.43 16.49
CA LEU A 104 10.10 9.66 15.77
C LEU A 104 10.93 10.64 16.63
N ASN A 105 10.57 10.80 17.90
CA ASN A 105 11.33 11.66 18.80
C ASN A 105 12.71 11.06 19.08
N ARG A 106 12.80 9.73 19.12
CA ARG A 106 14.11 9.05 19.22
C ARG A 106 14.96 9.32 18.00
N LEU A 107 14.42 9.24 16.78
CA LEU A 107 15.15 9.58 15.55
C LEU A 107 15.64 11.05 15.58
N ARG A 108 14.78 12.00 15.96
CA ARG A 108 15.15 13.42 16.10
C ARG A 108 16.29 13.60 17.11
N TYR A 109 16.23 12.88 18.24
CA TYR A 109 17.29 12.89 19.22
C TYR A 109 18.62 12.34 18.65
N GLU A 110 18.60 11.20 17.94
CA GLU A 110 19.81 10.60 17.37
C GLU A 110 20.47 11.56 16.36
N VAL A 111 19.71 12.15 15.47
CA VAL A 111 20.20 13.14 14.48
C VAL A 111 20.78 14.37 15.18
N ARG A 112 20.05 14.94 16.15
CA ARG A 112 20.51 16.11 16.91
C ARG A 112 21.78 15.79 17.71
N PHE A 113 21.86 14.63 18.35
CA PHE A 113 23.03 14.19 19.08
C PHE A 113 24.28 14.16 18.20
N ILE A 114 24.19 13.48 17.02
CA ILE A 114 25.34 13.36 16.12
C ILE A 114 25.83 14.73 15.65
N ARG A 115 24.92 15.64 15.32
CA ARG A 115 25.25 17.02 14.89
C ARG A 115 25.93 17.79 16.01
N THR A 116 25.27 17.91 17.16
CA THR A 116 25.79 18.70 18.28
C THR A 116 27.08 18.12 18.87
N ALA A 117 27.25 16.79 18.83
CA ALA A 117 28.50 16.18 19.24
C ALA A 117 29.64 16.47 18.25
N GLY A 118 29.35 16.58 16.95
CA GLY A 118 30.30 17.05 15.94
C GLY A 118 30.76 18.48 16.19
N ASP A 119 29.80 19.38 16.41
CA ASP A 119 30.09 20.79 16.72
C ASP A 119 30.92 20.92 18.02
N CYS A 120 30.64 20.09 19.03
CA CYS A 120 31.35 20.01 20.29
C CYS A 120 32.83 19.62 20.09
N LEU A 121 33.12 18.65 19.23
CA LEU A 121 34.48 18.20 18.96
C LEU A 121 35.42 19.31 18.48
N GLU A 122 34.87 20.33 17.81
CA GLU A 122 35.64 21.46 17.31
C GLU A 122 36.05 22.43 18.44
N THR A 123 35.40 22.38 19.60
CA THR A 123 35.59 23.32 20.73
C THR A 123 36.21 22.69 21.97
N VAL A 124 36.19 21.35 22.10
CA VAL A 124 36.74 20.62 23.23
C VAL A 124 38.25 20.46 23.08
N GLU A 125 39.03 20.92 24.08
CA GLU A 125 40.50 20.81 24.10
C GLU A 125 40.97 19.52 24.78
N ASP A 126 40.16 18.88 25.62
CA ASP A 126 40.48 17.66 26.34
C ASP A 126 40.50 16.45 25.40
N GLU A 127 41.69 15.83 25.23
CA GLU A 127 41.86 14.71 24.30
C GLU A 127 41.08 13.44 24.72
N GLU A 128 40.89 13.20 26.03
CA GLU A 128 40.13 12.05 26.53
C GLU A 128 38.63 12.23 26.17
N LEU A 129 38.08 13.41 26.43
CA LEU A 129 36.71 13.75 26.07
C LEU A 129 36.51 13.73 24.56
N GLN A 130 37.46 14.21 23.74
CA GLN A 130 37.40 14.08 22.29
C GLN A 130 37.33 12.60 21.86
N GLY A 131 38.08 11.71 22.51
CA GLY A 131 38.03 10.26 22.26
C GLY A 131 36.64 9.68 22.52
N VAL A 132 36.04 10.01 23.68
CA VAL A 132 34.68 9.60 24.06
C VAL A 132 33.64 10.10 23.06
N LEU A 133 33.70 11.38 22.65
CA LEU A 133 32.76 11.96 21.67
C LEU A 133 32.87 11.31 20.30
N LYS A 134 34.10 11.06 19.80
CA LYS A 134 34.32 10.37 18.52
C LYS A 134 33.71 8.96 18.54
N GLN A 135 33.91 8.21 19.60
CA GLN A 135 33.33 6.88 19.77
C GLN A 135 31.80 6.95 19.84
N ALA A 136 31.26 7.90 20.59
CA ALA A 136 29.80 8.11 20.68
C ALA A 136 29.17 8.44 19.34
N ILE A 137 29.77 9.34 18.55
CA ILE A 137 29.32 9.70 17.21
C ILE A 137 29.34 8.47 16.29
N SER A 138 30.43 7.69 16.29
CA SER A 138 30.56 6.46 15.49
C SER A 138 29.43 5.49 15.81
N SER A 139 29.25 5.16 17.09
CA SER A 139 28.19 4.25 17.55
C SER A 139 26.79 4.74 17.18
N LYS A 140 26.53 6.05 17.30
CA LYS A 140 25.23 6.65 16.90
C LYS A 140 25.00 6.59 15.39
N ARG A 141 26.03 6.82 14.58
CA ARG A 141 25.95 6.69 13.13
C ARG A 141 25.68 5.24 12.70
N GLU A 142 26.31 4.26 13.34
CA GLU A 142 26.09 2.84 13.08
C GLU A 142 24.67 2.39 13.43
N THR A 143 24.06 2.97 14.47
CA THR A 143 22.70 2.61 14.92
C THR A 143 21.59 3.50 14.34
N LEU A 144 21.95 4.56 13.60
CA LEU A 144 20.98 5.47 12.96
C LEU A 144 20.00 4.75 12.05
N PRO A 145 20.39 3.74 11.23
CA PRO A 145 19.43 2.97 10.42
C PRO A 145 18.32 2.30 11.25
N ILE A 146 18.63 1.85 12.48
CA ILE A 146 17.64 1.27 13.40
C ILE A 146 16.63 2.34 13.86
N ALA A 147 17.10 3.55 14.17
CA ALA A 147 16.22 4.65 14.55
C ALA A 147 15.30 5.07 13.40
N ILE A 148 15.82 5.10 12.16
CA ILE A 148 15.05 5.38 10.94
C ILE A 148 13.99 4.29 10.75
N TRP A 149 14.37 3.01 10.82
CA TRP A 149 13.46 1.88 10.73
C TRP A 149 12.31 1.99 11.73
N ASN A 150 12.64 2.21 13.00
CA ASN A 150 11.64 2.32 14.05
C ASN A 150 10.69 3.51 13.86
N ALA A 151 11.19 4.62 13.30
CA ALA A 151 10.38 5.81 13.02
C ALA A 151 9.52 5.66 11.75
N THR A 152 9.84 4.75 10.83
CA THR A 152 9.05 4.47 9.61
C THR A 152 8.14 3.27 9.83
N TRP A 153 8.72 2.10 10.04
CA TRP A 153 7.99 0.83 10.05
C TRP A 153 7.67 0.30 11.46
N GLY A 154 8.33 0.82 12.51
CA GLY A 154 8.10 0.45 13.91
C GLY A 154 6.91 1.15 14.57
N VAL A 155 6.19 2.02 13.88
CA VAL A 155 5.05 2.81 14.39
C VAL A 155 3.72 2.07 14.21
N GLU A 156 2.73 2.38 15.05
CA GLU A 156 1.39 1.76 14.98
C GLU A 156 0.60 2.25 13.77
N GLU A 157 0.82 3.48 13.36
CA GLU A 157 0.17 4.14 12.23
C GLU A 157 0.38 3.38 10.91
N ALA A 158 1.54 2.71 10.76
CA ALA A 158 1.79 1.82 9.63
C ALA A 158 0.78 0.65 9.58
N GLU A 159 0.39 0.07 10.72
CA GLU A 159 -0.63 -1.00 10.75
C GLU A 159 -1.99 -0.49 10.30
N THR A 160 -2.34 0.74 10.62
CA THR A 160 -3.60 1.36 10.21
C THR A 160 -3.63 1.59 8.71
N LEU A 161 -2.55 2.14 8.12
CA LEU A 161 -2.43 2.35 6.67
C LEU A 161 -2.62 1.05 5.87
N PHE A 162 -2.12 -0.07 6.40
CA PHE A 162 -2.18 -1.39 5.78
C PHE A 162 -3.29 -2.30 6.30
N THR A 163 -4.27 -1.78 7.04
CA THR A 163 -5.39 -2.58 7.54
C THR A 163 -6.27 -3.11 6.41
N PHE A 164 -6.66 -4.38 6.49
CA PHE A 164 -7.59 -5.01 5.53
C PHE A 164 -9.06 -4.87 5.94
N ALA A 165 -9.35 -4.31 7.12
CA ALA A 165 -10.70 -4.22 7.67
C ALA A 165 -11.61 -3.20 6.96
N LYS A 166 -11.07 -2.41 6.04
CA LYS A 166 -11.80 -1.32 5.36
C LYS A 166 -12.21 -1.63 3.92
N GLY A 167 -12.26 -2.90 3.56
CA GLY A 167 -12.70 -3.37 2.25
C GLY A 167 -11.70 -3.11 1.13
N GLU A 168 -12.22 -2.96 -0.05
CA GLU A 168 -11.49 -2.73 -1.29
C GLU A 168 -11.30 -1.22 -1.57
N TYR A 169 -10.39 -0.90 -2.48
CA TYR A 169 -10.19 0.45 -3.00
C TYR A 169 -11.43 0.89 -3.80
N PRO A 170 -11.93 2.12 -3.63
CA PRO A 170 -13.16 2.58 -4.29
C PRO A 170 -13.09 2.52 -5.81
N VAL A 171 -14.25 2.29 -6.46
CA VAL A 171 -14.37 2.25 -7.93
C VAL A 171 -14.33 3.65 -8.55
N GLU A 172 -14.91 4.65 -7.87
CA GLU A 172 -14.87 6.04 -8.29
C GLU A 172 -13.92 6.84 -7.42
N VAL A 173 -12.81 7.30 -7.99
CA VAL A 173 -11.72 7.95 -7.26
C VAL A 173 -11.44 9.32 -7.83
N ASN A 174 -11.66 10.35 -7.02
CA ASN A 174 -11.15 11.69 -7.24
C ASN A 174 -10.04 11.97 -6.21
N ASP A 175 -8.78 11.90 -6.63
CA ASP A 175 -7.58 12.41 -5.92
C ASP A 175 -7.40 11.96 -4.45
N LEU A 176 -7.77 10.72 -4.13
CA LEU A 176 -7.69 10.18 -2.75
C LEU A 176 -6.25 9.92 -2.26
N LEU A 177 -5.24 9.99 -3.13
CA LEU A 177 -3.88 9.56 -2.81
C LEU A 177 -2.83 10.67 -2.87
N SER A 178 -3.15 11.88 -3.34
CA SER A 178 -2.15 12.94 -3.57
C SER A 178 -1.31 13.26 -2.34
N ASP A 179 -1.95 13.35 -1.19
CA ASP A 179 -1.26 13.63 0.08
C ASP A 179 -0.39 12.44 0.53
N LEU A 180 -0.89 11.22 0.44
CA LEU A 180 -0.13 10.01 0.79
C LEU A 180 1.06 9.80 -0.15
N ALA A 181 0.88 10.03 -1.46
CA ALA A 181 1.92 9.92 -2.46
C ALA A 181 3.03 10.96 -2.23
N ARG A 182 2.64 12.21 -1.96
CA ARG A 182 3.58 13.28 -1.61
C ARG A 182 4.38 12.95 -0.35
N ASP A 183 3.71 12.45 0.68
CA ASP A 183 4.33 12.08 1.95
C ASP A 183 5.31 10.91 1.76
N ALA A 184 4.94 9.88 1.02
CA ALA A 184 5.83 8.76 0.71
C ALA A 184 7.08 9.23 -0.06
N GLY A 185 6.93 10.11 -1.04
CA GLY A 185 8.05 10.70 -1.77
C GLY A 185 8.97 11.59 -0.90
N ARG A 186 8.41 12.33 0.07
CA ARG A 186 9.20 13.10 1.05
C ARG A 186 9.96 12.17 1.99
N LEU A 187 9.30 11.11 2.49
CA LEU A 187 9.94 10.11 3.35
C LEU A 187 11.12 9.46 2.62
N ASN A 188 10.94 9.01 1.37
CA ASN A 188 12.01 8.39 0.59
C ASN A 188 13.22 9.30 0.48
N LYS A 189 13.04 10.56 0.12
CA LYS A 189 14.13 11.54 0.02
C LYS A 189 14.85 11.75 1.35
N THR A 190 14.09 11.90 2.44
CA THR A 190 14.66 12.14 3.77
C THR A 190 15.38 10.91 4.31
N VAL A 191 14.81 9.72 4.13
CA VAL A 191 15.44 8.46 4.56
C VAL A 191 16.71 8.19 3.76
N ALA A 192 16.70 8.37 2.43
CA ALA A 192 17.89 8.23 1.61
C ALA A 192 19.02 9.15 2.09
N ALA A 193 18.73 10.44 2.32
CA ALA A 193 19.70 11.39 2.82
C ALA A 193 20.27 10.96 4.19
N LEU A 194 19.43 10.53 5.13
CA LEU A 194 19.87 10.06 6.46
C LEU A 194 20.75 8.81 6.37
N LEU A 195 20.42 7.87 5.49
CA LEU A 195 21.22 6.66 5.25
C LEU A 195 22.60 6.99 4.63
N GLU A 196 22.66 8.04 3.81
CA GLU A 196 23.91 8.62 3.27
C GLU A 196 24.65 9.50 4.30
N GLN A 197 24.22 9.51 5.57
CA GLN A 197 24.79 10.30 6.66
C GLN A 197 24.65 11.82 6.47
N ASN A 198 23.78 12.28 5.58
CA ASN A 198 23.39 13.69 5.52
C ASN A 198 22.34 13.96 6.60
N LEU A 199 22.76 14.64 7.66
CA LEU A 199 21.93 14.93 8.84
C LEU A 199 21.23 16.30 8.76
N ASP A 200 21.48 17.08 7.70
CA ASP A 200 20.81 18.37 7.47
C ASP A 200 19.49 18.15 6.73
N VAL A 201 18.53 17.54 7.40
CA VAL A 201 17.21 17.20 6.88
C VAL A 201 16.11 17.71 7.80
N ASP A 202 14.98 18.07 7.21
CA ASP A 202 13.77 18.39 7.96
C ASP A 202 13.05 17.09 8.39
N LEU A 203 12.87 16.91 9.70
CA LEU A 203 12.06 15.84 10.30
C LEU A 203 10.73 16.35 10.85
N GLY A 204 10.39 17.62 10.65
CA GLY A 204 9.19 18.25 11.19
C GLY A 204 7.91 17.62 10.66
N PHE A 205 7.85 17.36 9.37
CA PHE A 205 6.67 16.83 8.67
C PHE A 205 6.28 15.39 9.02
N TRP A 206 7.19 14.58 9.59
CA TRP A 206 6.92 13.15 9.86
C TRP A 206 5.75 12.92 10.82
N GLY A 207 5.53 13.86 11.74
CA GLY A 207 4.35 13.80 12.63
C GLY A 207 3.03 13.87 11.88
N GLU A 208 2.96 14.72 10.85
CA GLU A 208 1.79 14.85 9.97
C GLU A 208 1.60 13.59 9.12
N VAL A 209 2.70 12.99 8.64
CA VAL A 209 2.67 11.71 7.91
C VAL A 209 2.07 10.61 8.79
N HIS A 210 2.54 10.47 10.03
CA HIS A 210 1.99 9.49 10.97
C HIS A 210 0.50 9.72 11.25
N GLN A 211 0.08 10.98 11.45
CA GLN A 211 -1.35 11.31 11.63
C GLN A 211 -2.18 10.90 10.40
N ARG A 212 -1.65 11.12 9.19
CA ARG A 212 -2.32 10.72 7.96
C ARG A 212 -2.38 9.20 7.81
N TRP A 213 -1.32 8.47 8.12
CA TRP A 213 -1.32 7.01 8.14
C TRP A 213 -2.33 6.43 9.14
N GLN A 214 -2.55 7.12 10.27
CA GLN A 214 -3.57 6.74 11.25
C GLN A 214 -5.00 6.98 10.75
N ALA A 215 -5.21 7.94 9.87
CA ALA A 215 -6.52 8.31 9.34
C ALA A 215 -6.89 7.59 8.03
N GLU A 216 -5.90 7.10 7.28
CA GLU A 216 -6.06 6.52 5.96
C GLU A 216 -5.74 5.01 5.97
N TYR A 217 -6.44 4.27 5.12
CA TYR A 217 -6.26 2.80 5.03
C TYR A 217 -6.00 2.36 3.59
N ARG A 218 -5.56 3.29 2.75
CA ARG A 218 -5.54 3.14 1.29
C ARG A 218 -4.60 2.02 0.82
N ALA A 219 -3.46 1.83 1.50
CA ALA A 219 -2.55 0.76 1.13
C ALA A 219 -3.18 -0.63 1.36
N GLY A 220 -3.88 -0.83 2.49
CA GLY A 220 -4.61 -2.07 2.75
C GLY A 220 -5.75 -2.31 1.76
N GLN A 221 -6.52 -1.27 1.42
CA GLN A 221 -7.58 -1.35 0.42
C GLN A 221 -7.04 -1.70 -0.98
N LEU A 222 -5.90 -1.14 -1.38
CA LEU A 222 -5.24 -1.45 -2.66
C LEU A 222 -4.81 -2.92 -2.73
N ILE A 223 -4.22 -3.46 -1.65
CA ILE A 223 -3.83 -4.87 -1.56
C ILE A 223 -5.08 -5.78 -1.64
N ASN A 224 -6.17 -5.44 -0.94
CA ASN A 224 -7.42 -6.18 -1.03
C ASN A 224 -7.96 -6.21 -2.45
N SER A 225 -7.98 -5.06 -3.13
CA SER A 225 -8.44 -4.94 -4.51
C SER A 225 -7.56 -5.73 -5.48
N ALA A 226 -6.25 -5.66 -5.32
CA ALA A 226 -5.33 -6.42 -6.17
C ALA A 226 -5.60 -7.93 -6.09
N ARG A 227 -5.88 -8.45 -4.88
CA ARG A 227 -6.21 -9.86 -4.65
C ARG A 227 -7.58 -10.24 -5.21
N LEU A 228 -8.61 -9.46 -4.92
CA LEU A 228 -9.95 -9.64 -5.46
C LEU A 228 -9.92 -9.71 -6.99
N VAL A 229 -9.33 -8.70 -7.62
CA VAL A 229 -9.28 -8.56 -9.07
C VAL A 229 -8.49 -9.71 -9.71
N ALA A 230 -7.33 -10.08 -9.15
CA ALA A 230 -6.55 -11.21 -9.66
C ALA A 230 -7.36 -12.52 -9.66
N VAL A 231 -8.08 -12.80 -8.59
CA VAL A 231 -8.92 -14.00 -8.47
C VAL A 231 -10.09 -13.97 -9.45
N ARG A 232 -10.83 -12.86 -9.51
CA ARG A 232 -12.02 -12.74 -10.38
C ARG A 232 -11.67 -12.71 -11.87
N LEU A 233 -10.56 -12.09 -12.25
CA LEU A 233 -10.06 -12.21 -13.63
C LEU A 233 -9.64 -13.65 -13.95
N GLY A 234 -9.08 -14.37 -13.00
CA GLY A 234 -8.80 -15.79 -13.11
C GLY A 234 -10.06 -16.63 -13.33
N ASP A 235 -11.11 -16.37 -12.54
CA ASP A 235 -12.40 -17.04 -12.67
C ASP A 235 -13.03 -16.78 -14.04
N ALA A 236 -13.11 -15.53 -14.48
CA ALA A 236 -13.60 -15.18 -15.82
C ALA A 236 -12.76 -15.80 -16.95
N THR A 237 -11.43 -15.83 -16.78
CA THR A 237 -10.53 -16.48 -17.77
C THR A 237 -10.76 -17.98 -17.85
N ARG A 238 -11.08 -18.64 -16.74
CA ARG A 238 -11.43 -20.06 -16.71
C ARG A 238 -12.71 -20.35 -17.52
N VAL A 239 -13.74 -19.52 -17.35
CA VAL A 239 -14.96 -19.59 -18.13
C VAL A 239 -14.67 -19.44 -19.64
N MET A 240 -13.82 -18.48 -20.02
CA MET A 240 -13.42 -18.29 -21.42
C MET A 240 -12.69 -19.52 -21.98
N ARG A 241 -11.75 -20.10 -21.22
CA ARG A 241 -11.02 -21.29 -21.63
C ARG A 241 -11.97 -22.48 -21.79
N GLN A 242 -12.83 -22.73 -20.81
CA GLN A 242 -13.85 -23.80 -20.93
C GLN A 242 -14.66 -23.63 -22.22
N ARG A 243 -15.11 -22.41 -22.54
CA ARG A 243 -15.84 -22.15 -23.78
C ARG A 243 -15.02 -22.43 -25.02
N LEU A 244 -13.74 -22.07 -25.03
CA LEU A 244 -12.81 -22.32 -26.15
C LEU A 244 -12.55 -23.81 -26.36
N ASP A 245 -12.46 -24.59 -25.27
CA ASP A 245 -12.18 -26.02 -25.30
C ASP A 245 -13.42 -26.85 -25.68
N ASP A 246 -14.62 -26.46 -25.20
CA ASP A 246 -15.85 -27.23 -25.41
C ASP A 246 -16.43 -27.02 -26.82
N ARG A 247 -16.56 -25.77 -27.24
CA ARG A 247 -17.15 -25.41 -28.54
C ARG A 247 -16.73 -24.01 -29.01
N PRO A 248 -16.41 -23.82 -30.29
CA PRO A 248 -16.04 -22.50 -30.79
C PRO A 248 -17.23 -21.50 -30.68
N LEU A 249 -16.90 -20.23 -30.41
CA LEU A 249 -17.89 -19.16 -30.44
C LEU A 249 -18.40 -18.91 -31.86
N CYS A 250 -17.53 -18.98 -32.85
CA CYS A 250 -17.83 -18.77 -34.23
C CYS A 250 -17.30 -19.91 -35.12
N LEU A 251 -18.07 -20.31 -36.10
CA LEU A 251 -17.63 -21.29 -37.13
C LEU A 251 -17.02 -20.57 -38.34
N ASN A 252 -15.86 -21.04 -38.80
CA ASN A 252 -15.18 -20.50 -39.97
C ASN A 252 -14.87 -19.00 -39.92
N GLY A 253 -14.63 -18.46 -38.74
CA GLY A 253 -14.30 -17.04 -38.56
C GLY A 253 -15.46 -16.07 -38.84
N LYS A 254 -16.69 -16.54 -38.90
CA LYS A 254 -17.86 -15.70 -39.21
C LYS A 254 -18.64 -15.34 -37.97
N PRO A 255 -18.85 -14.03 -37.67
CA PRO A 255 -19.65 -13.57 -36.56
C PRO A 255 -21.08 -14.11 -36.62
N ASN A 256 -21.74 -14.22 -35.47
CA ASN A 256 -23.10 -14.64 -35.27
C ASN A 256 -23.74 -13.87 -34.10
N ASN A 257 -25.04 -14.02 -33.88
CA ASN A 257 -25.75 -13.30 -32.82
C ASN A 257 -25.13 -13.46 -31.43
N GLN A 258 -24.59 -14.64 -31.12
CA GLN A 258 -23.91 -14.85 -29.82
C GLN A 258 -22.61 -14.07 -29.74
N SER A 259 -21.83 -14.06 -30.82
CA SER A 259 -20.57 -13.27 -30.85
C SER A 259 -20.84 -11.77 -30.72
N ASP A 260 -21.94 -11.27 -31.28
CA ASP A 260 -22.36 -9.87 -31.15
C ASP A 260 -22.73 -9.52 -29.70
N ILE A 261 -23.42 -10.43 -29.00
CA ILE A 261 -23.74 -10.29 -27.56
C ILE A 261 -22.44 -10.31 -26.73
N VAL A 262 -21.53 -11.23 -27.01
CA VAL A 262 -20.23 -11.33 -26.33
C VAL A 262 -19.41 -10.07 -26.54
N GLN A 263 -19.33 -9.55 -27.76
CA GLN A 263 -18.64 -8.32 -28.09
C GLN A 263 -19.29 -7.10 -27.40
N GLY A 264 -20.61 -7.02 -27.41
CA GLY A 264 -21.37 -5.97 -26.71
C GLY A 264 -21.07 -5.96 -25.21
N MET A 265 -21.04 -7.13 -24.55
CA MET A 265 -20.64 -7.25 -23.12
C MET A 265 -19.16 -6.90 -22.91
N PHE A 266 -18.28 -7.33 -23.76
CA PHE A 266 -16.87 -6.96 -23.71
C PHE A 266 -16.69 -5.45 -23.69
N PHE A 267 -17.30 -4.72 -24.61
CA PHE A 267 -17.18 -3.25 -24.65
C PHE A 267 -17.92 -2.55 -23.51
N SER A 268 -19.14 -2.96 -23.20
CA SER A 268 -19.96 -2.25 -22.21
C SER A 268 -19.54 -2.52 -20.77
N VAL A 269 -19.00 -3.69 -20.46
CA VAL A 269 -18.66 -4.08 -19.08
C VAL A 269 -17.15 -4.15 -18.88
N TYR A 270 -16.45 -4.97 -19.66
CA TYR A 270 -14.99 -5.07 -19.45
C TYR A 270 -14.28 -3.76 -19.77
N ILE A 271 -14.46 -3.23 -20.97
CA ILE A 271 -13.83 -1.97 -21.38
C ILE A 271 -14.45 -0.77 -20.64
N GLY A 272 -15.77 -0.76 -20.47
CA GLY A 272 -16.48 0.40 -19.92
C GLY A 272 -16.48 0.49 -18.37
N LYS A 273 -16.20 -0.60 -17.65
CA LYS A 273 -16.27 -0.65 -16.17
C LYS A 273 -15.02 -1.26 -15.54
N VAL A 274 -14.61 -2.45 -15.95
CA VAL A 274 -13.51 -3.17 -15.33
C VAL A 274 -12.14 -2.53 -15.67
N GLN A 275 -11.89 -2.22 -16.93
CA GLN A 275 -10.63 -1.59 -17.36
C GLN A 275 -10.35 -0.23 -16.72
N PRO A 276 -11.30 0.70 -16.57
CA PRO A 276 -11.08 1.93 -15.83
C PRO A 276 -10.61 1.66 -14.39
N TYR A 277 -11.26 0.72 -13.69
CA TYR A 277 -10.86 0.35 -12.35
C TYR A 277 -9.43 -0.26 -12.28
N LEU A 278 -9.07 -1.11 -13.26
CA LEU A 278 -7.70 -1.62 -13.38
C LEU A 278 -6.68 -0.49 -13.61
N ALA A 279 -7.05 0.52 -14.39
CA ALA A 279 -6.20 1.69 -14.62
C ALA A 279 -6.03 2.52 -13.34
N ASP A 280 -7.10 2.68 -12.55
CA ASP A 280 -7.06 3.38 -11.26
C ASP A 280 -6.20 2.63 -10.24
N LEU A 281 -6.35 1.30 -10.14
CA LEU A 281 -5.50 0.47 -9.29
C LEU A 281 -4.01 0.55 -9.70
N ARG A 282 -3.73 0.59 -11.00
CA ARG A 282 -2.35 0.75 -11.50
C ARG A 282 -1.78 2.09 -11.09
N ARG A 283 -2.51 3.20 -11.27
CA ARG A 283 -2.08 4.54 -10.84
C ARG A 283 -1.85 4.57 -9.34
N ALA A 284 -2.85 4.12 -8.56
CA ALA A 284 -2.77 4.09 -7.11
C ALA A 284 -1.59 3.26 -6.58
N ARG A 285 -1.29 2.13 -7.23
CA ARG A 285 -0.08 1.35 -6.94
C ARG A 285 1.19 2.16 -7.18
N THR A 286 1.31 2.80 -8.35
CA THR A 286 2.49 3.60 -8.71
C THR A 286 2.65 4.79 -7.76
N ASP A 287 1.54 5.44 -7.38
CA ASP A 287 1.59 6.65 -6.56
C ASP A 287 1.85 6.35 -5.07
N LEU A 288 1.42 5.21 -4.55
CA LEU A 288 1.53 4.89 -3.12
C LEU A 288 2.37 3.64 -2.82
N ILE A 289 2.07 2.51 -3.46
CA ILE A 289 2.72 1.25 -3.10
C ILE A 289 4.18 1.21 -3.55
N GLU A 290 4.50 1.69 -4.74
CA GLU A 290 5.88 1.72 -5.25
C GLU A 290 6.79 2.57 -4.37
N PRO A 291 6.44 3.81 -3.97
CA PRO A 291 7.26 4.57 -3.02
C PRO A 291 7.38 3.93 -1.64
N LEU A 292 6.30 3.29 -1.12
CA LEU A 292 6.37 2.56 0.15
C LEU A 292 7.23 1.29 0.05
N SER A 293 7.21 0.61 -1.09
CA SER A 293 8.11 -0.52 -1.38
C SER A 293 9.57 -0.07 -1.41
N GLU A 294 9.85 1.06 -2.04
CA GLU A 294 11.19 1.68 -2.09
C GLU A 294 11.66 2.08 -0.68
N LEU A 295 10.78 2.71 0.12
CA LEU A 295 11.06 3.08 1.51
C LEU A 295 11.50 1.87 2.35
N ALA A 296 10.84 0.73 2.16
CA ALA A 296 11.21 -0.50 2.86
C ALA A 296 12.52 -1.10 2.31
N ALA A 297 12.69 -1.11 0.99
CA ALA A 297 13.86 -1.67 0.32
C ALA A 297 15.15 -0.93 0.67
N MET A 298 15.13 0.41 0.81
CA MET A 298 16.28 1.20 1.26
C MET A 298 16.76 0.83 2.66
N GLN A 299 15.92 0.21 3.47
CA GLN A 299 16.20 -0.19 4.85
C GLN A 299 16.37 -1.72 5.00
N ALA A 300 16.69 -2.41 3.90
CA ALA A 300 16.79 -3.88 3.86
C ALA A 300 17.79 -4.45 4.88
N ASP A 301 18.90 -3.76 5.13
CA ASP A 301 19.97 -4.21 6.03
C ASP A 301 19.51 -4.36 7.49
N VAL A 302 18.49 -3.61 7.89
CA VAL A 302 17.94 -3.66 9.26
C VAL A 302 16.52 -4.24 9.30
N MET A 303 15.97 -4.67 8.15
CA MET A 303 14.62 -5.20 8.05
C MET A 303 14.45 -6.51 8.82
N PRO A 304 13.52 -6.60 9.80
CA PRO A 304 13.26 -7.85 10.52
C PRO A 304 12.75 -8.96 9.60
N GLU A 305 13.14 -10.20 9.83
CA GLU A 305 12.75 -11.38 9.03
C GLU A 305 11.23 -11.50 8.88
N HIS A 306 10.47 -11.30 9.96
CA HIS A 306 9.00 -11.33 9.90
C HIS A 306 8.42 -10.25 8.99
N PHE A 307 9.03 -9.05 8.92
CA PHE A 307 8.63 -7.99 8.03
C PHE A 307 9.03 -8.30 6.59
N GLN A 308 10.18 -8.90 6.38
CA GLN A 308 10.65 -9.28 5.04
C GLN A 308 9.67 -10.22 4.32
N ALA A 309 9.13 -11.23 5.02
CA ALA A 309 8.12 -12.12 4.44
C ALA A 309 6.85 -11.35 4.04
N TRP A 310 6.38 -10.45 4.90
CA TRP A 310 5.24 -9.58 4.59
C TRP A 310 5.56 -8.62 3.43
N TYR A 311 6.73 -8.01 3.42
CA TYR A 311 7.20 -7.15 2.32
C TYR A 311 7.13 -7.87 0.97
N GLN A 312 7.62 -9.11 0.89
CA GLN A 312 7.60 -9.89 -0.34
C GLN A 312 6.17 -10.15 -0.86
N SER A 313 5.21 -10.32 0.04
CA SER A 313 3.82 -10.56 -0.36
C SER A 313 3.03 -9.29 -0.65
N ALA A 314 3.21 -8.23 0.14
CA ALA A 314 2.34 -7.05 0.15
C ALA A 314 2.91 -5.85 -0.60
N LEU A 315 4.21 -5.61 -0.54
CA LEU A 315 4.87 -4.43 -1.09
C LEU A 315 5.75 -4.73 -2.31
N ALA A 316 6.43 -5.87 -2.36
CA ALA A 316 7.30 -6.20 -3.49
C ALA A 316 6.51 -6.27 -4.80
N LEU A 317 7.02 -5.60 -5.85
CA LEU A 317 6.35 -5.52 -7.15
C LEU A 317 6.59 -6.76 -8.03
N LYS A 318 7.58 -7.57 -7.66
CA LYS A 318 8.00 -8.79 -8.36
C LYS A 318 8.14 -9.94 -7.37
N GLY A 319 8.19 -11.15 -7.91
CA GLY A 319 8.32 -12.36 -7.10
C GLY A 319 7.04 -13.18 -7.06
N ARG A 320 7.19 -14.47 -6.74
CA ARG A 320 6.07 -15.44 -6.77
C ARG A 320 5.00 -15.11 -5.72
N GLU A 321 5.41 -14.63 -4.57
CA GLU A 321 4.51 -14.29 -3.45
C GLU A 321 3.82 -12.92 -3.61
N SER A 322 4.32 -12.07 -4.50
CA SER A 322 3.84 -10.70 -4.68
C SER A 322 2.39 -10.66 -5.18
N VAL A 323 1.53 -9.98 -4.44
CA VAL A 323 0.14 -9.71 -4.85
C VAL A 323 0.09 -8.93 -6.18
N TRP A 324 1.06 -8.06 -6.42
CA TRP A 324 1.14 -7.21 -7.62
C TRP A 324 1.59 -7.99 -8.84
N ALA A 325 2.55 -8.91 -8.69
CA ALA A 325 2.95 -9.81 -9.76
C ALA A 325 1.80 -10.76 -10.14
N ASN A 326 1.06 -11.27 -9.16
CA ASN A 326 -0.11 -12.11 -9.37
C ASN A 326 -1.24 -11.36 -10.09
N LEU A 327 -1.50 -10.09 -9.72
CA LEU A 327 -2.45 -9.23 -10.43
C LEU A 327 -2.04 -9.02 -11.89
N ASN A 328 -0.77 -8.69 -12.15
CA ASN A 328 -0.26 -8.49 -13.51
C ASN A 328 -0.42 -9.75 -14.37
N ALA A 329 -0.09 -10.92 -13.82
CA ALA A 329 -0.23 -12.19 -14.50
C ALA A 329 -1.71 -12.53 -14.82
N ALA A 330 -2.62 -12.23 -13.87
CA ALA A 330 -4.05 -12.41 -14.07
C ALA A 330 -4.60 -11.49 -15.19
N VAL A 331 -4.21 -10.21 -15.20
CA VAL A 331 -4.59 -9.26 -16.24
C VAL A 331 -4.08 -9.71 -17.62
N GLU A 332 -2.82 -10.13 -17.71
CA GLU A 332 -2.23 -10.63 -18.96
C GLU A 332 -2.97 -11.88 -19.46
N SER A 333 -3.18 -12.86 -18.58
CA SER A 333 -3.89 -14.11 -18.94
C SER A 333 -5.32 -13.83 -19.40
N HIS A 334 -6.01 -12.91 -18.70
CA HIS A 334 -7.38 -12.50 -19.02
C HIS A 334 -7.47 -11.80 -20.38
N THR A 335 -6.53 -10.88 -20.65
CA THR A 335 -6.44 -10.20 -21.95
C THR A 335 -6.24 -11.19 -23.11
N LYS A 336 -5.34 -12.17 -22.91
CA LYS A 336 -5.13 -13.27 -23.90
C LYS A 336 -6.39 -14.10 -24.10
N GLY A 337 -7.16 -14.35 -23.02
CA GLY A 337 -8.46 -15.05 -23.11
C GLY A 337 -9.45 -14.31 -24.00
N TRP A 338 -9.62 -13.01 -23.81
CA TRP A 338 -10.48 -12.18 -24.68
C TRP A 338 -10.00 -12.14 -26.12
N GLN A 339 -8.69 -11.98 -26.34
CA GLN A 339 -8.12 -11.98 -27.69
C GLN A 339 -8.41 -13.30 -28.41
N ALA A 340 -8.16 -14.43 -27.77
CA ALA A 340 -8.40 -15.75 -28.36
C ALA A 340 -9.90 -15.96 -28.67
N LEU A 341 -10.80 -15.54 -27.76
CA LEU A 341 -12.23 -15.71 -27.92
C LEU A 341 -12.79 -14.88 -29.11
N LEU A 342 -12.39 -13.60 -29.19
CA LEU A 342 -12.86 -12.70 -30.24
C LEU A 342 -12.19 -12.99 -31.60
N GLU A 343 -10.95 -13.49 -31.61
CA GLU A 343 -10.25 -13.89 -32.84
C GLU A 343 -10.96 -15.03 -33.58
N GLN A 344 -11.62 -15.96 -32.85
CA GLN A 344 -12.43 -17.01 -33.49
C GLN A 344 -13.54 -16.45 -34.39
N CYS A 345 -13.95 -15.21 -34.17
CA CYS A 345 -15.01 -14.54 -34.93
C CYS A 345 -14.47 -13.47 -35.89
N GLY A 346 -13.16 -13.32 -36.01
CA GLY A 346 -12.56 -12.21 -36.77
C GLY A 346 -12.79 -10.84 -36.14
N LEU A 347 -13.11 -10.79 -34.82
CA LEU A 347 -13.47 -9.58 -34.08
C LEU A 347 -12.35 -9.09 -33.15
N ARG A 348 -11.11 -9.43 -33.43
CA ARG A 348 -9.97 -9.05 -32.57
C ARG A 348 -9.86 -7.52 -32.43
N PRO A 349 -9.86 -6.95 -31.21
CA PRO A 349 -9.67 -5.52 -31.01
C PRO A 349 -8.27 -5.09 -31.48
N GLY A 350 -8.22 -4.07 -32.34
CA GLY A 350 -6.95 -3.49 -32.83
C GLY A 350 -6.32 -4.23 -34.03
N ALA A 351 -7.07 -5.08 -34.74
CA ALA A 351 -6.66 -5.62 -36.03
C ALA A 351 -7.01 -4.65 -37.17
#